data_d95932b25fa4fd65e31f8ecf9d33f21d
#
_entry.id   d95932b25fa4fd65e31f8ecf9d33f21d
#
_cell.length_a   1.000
_cell.length_b   1.000
_cell.length_c   1.000
_cell.angle_alpha   90.00
_cell.angle_beta   90.00
_cell.angle_gamma   90.00
#
_symmetry.space_group_name_H-M   'P 1'
#
loop_
_entity.id
_entity.type
_entity.pdbx_description
1 polymer ?
#
loop_
_entity_poly.entity_id
_entity_poly.type
_entity_poly.pdbx_seq_one_letter_code
_entity_poly.pdbx_strand_id
1 'polypeptide(L)'
;GDVYKRQANMHSVSNMLYAYDGLKRKYKNDGVEIYEDLSAANNKMLRDSLNEYTQQNGLVYIKDQSGTNIDVQIIDLSKVNIANSAFSYAKDKNNEVIIVMDYAFGEQAFEAMDELLKPYKVGDVKFKMNVKSVAIMGKAGILEGIKGDIMIATAHVFEGTTDNYVFDNELTAADFEGQGLGVYEGPMISVLGTSLQNKDVLEYFKNSSFQAIGLEMEGAHYQKAIQVASKIRHHIDKDVKVMYAYYASD
;
A
#
# COMPACT_ATOMS: atom_id res chain seq x y z
N GLY A 1 -20.70 -0.89 -4.46
CA GLY A 1 -19.62 -0.15 -5.14
C GLY A 1 -18.33 -0.94 -5.15
N ASP A 2 -17.41 -0.56 -6.00
CA ASP A 2 -16.11 -1.19 -6.08
C ASP A 2 -15.22 -0.73 -4.92
N VAL A 3 -14.40 -1.62 -4.40
CA VAL A 3 -13.55 -1.37 -3.24
C VAL A 3 -12.09 -1.60 -3.61
N TYR A 4 -11.25 -0.61 -3.30
CA TYR A 4 -9.81 -0.67 -3.47
C TYR A 4 -9.14 -0.70 -2.09
N LYS A 5 -8.34 -1.72 -1.83
CA LYS A 5 -7.60 -1.87 -0.58
C LYS A 5 -6.16 -1.41 -0.78
N ARG A 6 -5.67 -0.60 0.13
CA ARG A 6 -4.28 -0.11 0.09
C ARG A 6 -3.68 -0.19 1.49
N GLN A 7 -2.50 -0.77 1.56
CA GLN A 7 -1.62 -0.67 2.71
C GLN A 7 -0.49 0.29 2.31
N ALA A 8 -0.47 1.44 2.93
CA ALA A 8 0.49 2.50 2.63
C ALA A 8 0.54 3.48 3.80
N ASN A 9 1.53 4.37 3.79
CA ASN A 9 1.49 5.52 4.68
C ASN A 9 0.16 6.27 4.50
N MET A 10 -0.59 6.40 5.58
CA MET A 10 -1.94 6.97 5.59
C MET A 10 -2.01 8.35 4.94
N HIS A 11 -0.95 9.15 5.12
CA HIS A 11 -0.89 10.50 4.55
C HIS A 11 -0.61 10.50 3.05
N SER A 12 0.07 9.48 2.51
CA SER A 12 0.43 9.47 1.08
C SER A 12 -0.81 9.47 0.18
N VAL A 13 -1.76 8.59 0.44
CA VAL A 13 -2.99 8.49 -0.37
C VAL A 13 -3.87 9.72 -0.19
N SER A 14 -4.08 10.18 1.05
CA SER A 14 -4.89 11.36 1.33
C SER A 14 -4.28 12.63 0.74
N ASN A 15 -2.96 12.82 0.86
CA ASN A 15 -2.28 13.97 0.25
C ASN A 15 -2.41 13.97 -1.27
N MET A 16 -2.21 12.84 -1.92
CA MET A 16 -2.33 12.74 -3.38
C MET A 16 -3.75 13.07 -3.87
N LEU A 17 -4.78 12.65 -3.14
CA LEU A 17 -6.17 12.88 -3.55
C LEU A 17 -6.67 14.29 -3.23
N TYR A 18 -6.22 14.89 -2.14
CA TYR A 18 -6.86 16.08 -1.58
C TYR A 18 -5.95 17.32 -1.50
N ALA A 19 -4.60 17.17 -1.50
CA ALA A 19 -3.72 18.29 -1.19
C ALA A 19 -3.90 19.45 -2.15
N TYR A 20 -3.95 19.18 -3.45
CA TYR A 20 -4.09 20.24 -4.44
C TYR A 20 -5.40 21.03 -4.27
N ASP A 21 -6.53 20.34 -4.17
CA ASP A 21 -7.83 21.03 -4.04
C ASP A 21 -8.02 21.68 -2.67
N GLY A 22 -7.59 21.02 -1.60
CA GLY A 22 -7.69 21.53 -0.23
C GLY A 22 -6.78 22.73 0.05
N LEU A 23 -5.64 22.82 -0.66
CA LEU A 23 -4.63 23.85 -0.41
C LEU A 23 -4.46 24.85 -1.57
N LYS A 24 -5.31 24.82 -2.59
CA LYS A 24 -5.22 25.66 -3.80
C LYS A 24 -5.21 27.18 -3.53
N ARG A 25 -5.70 27.62 -2.38
CA ARG A 25 -5.61 29.04 -1.99
C ARG A 25 -4.20 29.47 -1.63
N LYS A 26 -3.36 28.52 -1.16
CA LYS A 26 -1.99 28.77 -0.75
C LYS A 26 -1.00 28.51 -1.90
N TYR A 27 -1.27 27.50 -2.72
CA TYR A 27 -0.40 27.08 -3.82
C TYR A 27 -1.07 27.36 -5.17
N LYS A 28 -0.33 27.96 -6.09
CA LYS A 28 -0.85 28.30 -7.43
C LYS A 28 -0.77 27.15 -8.42
N ASN A 29 0.10 26.17 -8.16
CA ASN A 29 0.38 25.02 -9.01
C ASN A 29 0.32 23.72 -8.19
N ASP A 30 0.05 22.61 -8.86
CA ASP A 30 0.05 21.24 -8.36
C ASP A 30 1.47 20.64 -8.17
N GLY A 31 2.44 21.50 -7.89
CA GLY A 31 3.85 21.15 -7.85
C GLY A 31 4.27 20.31 -6.64
N VAL A 32 5.47 19.76 -6.72
CA VAL A 32 6.17 18.98 -5.69
C VAL A 32 6.23 19.74 -4.34
N GLU A 33 6.27 21.07 -4.38
CA GLU A 33 6.31 21.96 -3.20
C GLU A 33 5.20 21.69 -2.18
N ILE A 34 3.98 21.32 -2.65
CA ILE A 34 2.86 20.98 -1.74
C ILE A 34 3.21 19.77 -0.87
N TYR A 35 3.80 18.75 -1.46
CA TYR A 35 4.13 17.51 -0.77
C TYR A 35 5.36 17.67 0.14
N GLU A 36 6.34 18.47 -0.29
CA GLU A 36 7.50 18.84 0.52
C GLU A 36 7.05 19.61 1.78
N ASP A 37 6.19 20.62 1.60
CA ASP A 37 5.63 21.39 2.71
C ASP A 37 4.78 20.52 3.67
N LEU A 38 3.97 19.61 3.14
CA LEU A 38 3.19 18.69 3.95
C LEU A 38 4.06 17.71 4.75
N SER A 39 5.22 17.34 4.22
CA SER A 39 6.18 16.44 4.85
C SER A 39 7.05 17.15 5.90
N ALA A 40 7.18 18.46 5.83
CA ALA A 40 8.01 19.23 6.76
C ALA A 40 7.45 19.20 8.18
N ALA A 41 8.30 18.88 9.16
CA ALA A 41 7.90 18.69 10.56
C ALA A 41 7.21 19.92 11.18
N ASN A 42 7.61 21.12 10.79
CA ASN A 42 7.10 22.40 11.30
C ASN A 42 5.75 22.83 10.70
N ASN A 43 5.25 22.16 9.65
CA ASN A 43 4.02 22.54 8.96
C ASN A 43 2.76 21.80 9.51
N LYS A 44 2.66 21.67 10.84
CA LYS A 44 1.50 21.03 11.47
C LYS A 44 0.18 21.70 11.08
N MET A 45 0.11 23.04 11.11
CA MET A 45 -1.12 23.76 10.76
C MET A 45 -1.61 23.47 9.35
N LEU A 46 -0.67 23.26 8.40
CA LEU A 46 -1.02 22.91 7.02
C LEU A 46 -1.66 21.52 6.96
N ARG A 47 -1.08 20.55 7.68
CA ARG A 47 -1.63 19.19 7.77
C ARG A 47 -2.98 19.17 8.46
N ASP A 48 -3.16 19.92 9.54
CA ASP A 48 -4.44 20.02 10.26
C ASP A 48 -5.51 20.61 9.35
N SER A 49 -5.21 21.67 8.61
CA SER A 49 -6.13 22.27 7.63
C SER A 49 -6.51 21.28 6.50
N LEU A 50 -5.54 20.52 6.01
CA LEU A 50 -5.82 19.48 5.01
C LEU A 50 -6.70 18.37 5.59
N ASN A 51 -6.44 17.92 6.82
CA ASN A 51 -7.23 16.90 7.49
C ASN A 51 -8.70 17.32 7.66
N GLU A 52 -8.96 18.57 8.04
CA GLU A 52 -10.33 19.10 8.11
C GLU A 52 -11.00 19.07 6.73
N TYR A 53 -10.28 19.49 5.69
CA TYR A 53 -10.79 19.44 4.33
C TYR A 53 -11.12 18.02 3.87
N THR A 54 -10.25 17.04 4.13
CA THR A 54 -10.46 15.65 3.72
C THR A 54 -11.71 15.06 4.36
N GLN A 55 -11.94 15.32 5.67
CA GLN A 55 -13.11 14.82 6.38
C GLN A 55 -14.42 15.42 5.85
N GLN A 56 -14.42 16.68 5.42
CA GLN A 56 -15.55 17.33 4.79
C GLN A 56 -15.83 16.82 3.37
N ASN A 57 -14.84 16.18 2.73
CA ASN A 57 -14.89 15.74 1.34
C ASN A 57 -14.75 14.21 1.18
N GLY A 58 -15.34 13.44 2.09
CA GLY A 58 -15.55 12.01 1.92
C GLY A 58 -14.51 11.08 2.53
N LEU A 59 -13.54 11.61 3.30
CA LEU A 59 -12.63 10.78 4.09
C LEU A 59 -13.21 10.53 5.48
N VAL A 60 -13.30 9.26 5.87
CA VAL A 60 -13.61 8.83 7.23
C VAL A 60 -12.35 8.22 7.83
N TYR A 61 -11.91 8.75 8.96
CA TYR A 61 -10.77 8.22 9.71
C TYR A 61 -11.28 7.37 10.87
N ILE A 62 -10.82 6.13 10.93
CA ILE A 62 -11.14 5.16 11.98
C ILE A 62 -9.86 4.89 12.77
N LYS A 63 -9.81 5.45 13.97
CA LYS A 63 -8.72 5.20 14.89
C LYS A 63 -8.87 3.81 15.51
N ASP A 64 -7.76 3.09 15.62
CA ASP A 64 -7.74 1.80 16.31
C ASP A 64 -8.17 1.92 17.79
N GLN A 65 -9.03 1.00 18.20
CA GLN A 65 -9.50 0.85 19.58
C GLN A 65 -9.23 -0.54 20.15
N SER A 66 -8.65 -1.41 19.34
CA SER A 66 -8.38 -2.82 19.70
C SER A 66 -6.99 -3.04 20.29
N GLY A 67 -6.09 -2.05 20.17
CA GLY A 67 -4.70 -2.16 20.60
C GLY A 67 -3.77 -2.74 19.53
N THR A 68 -4.25 -2.92 18.30
CA THR A 68 -3.42 -3.38 17.18
C THR A 68 -2.52 -2.27 16.63
N ASN A 69 -2.83 -1.01 16.94
CA ASN A 69 -2.21 0.20 16.39
C ASN A 69 -2.30 0.31 14.86
N ILE A 70 -3.37 -0.24 14.27
CA ILE A 70 -3.65 -0.16 12.85
C ILE A 70 -4.86 0.74 12.63
N ASP A 71 -4.60 1.98 12.25
CA ASP A 71 -5.64 2.92 11.87
C ASP A 71 -6.12 2.66 10.44
N VAL A 72 -7.33 3.09 10.11
CA VAL A 72 -7.93 2.90 8.78
C VAL A 72 -8.54 4.20 8.29
N GLN A 73 -8.36 4.49 7.01
CA GLN A 73 -9.09 5.54 6.29
C GLN A 73 -10.03 4.91 5.27
N ILE A 74 -11.24 5.44 5.18
CA ILE A 74 -12.20 5.09 4.14
C ILE A 74 -12.47 6.36 3.32
N ILE A 75 -12.22 6.30 2.02
CA ILE A 75 -12.34 7.42 1.11
C ILE A 75 -13.44 7.13 0.10
N ASP A 76 -14.50 7.90 0.13
CA ASP A 76 -15.59 7.87 -0.83
C ASP A 76 -15.22 8.71 -2.06
N LEU A 77 -14.85 8.05 -3.15
CA LEU A 77 -14.38 8.72 -4.36
C LEU A 77 -15.44 9.57 -5.05
N SER A 78 -16.71 9.33 -4.78
CA SER A 78 -17.79 10.19 -5.30
C SER A 78 -17.78 11.61 -4.75
N LYS A 79 -17.10 11.80 -3.61
CA LYS A 79 -16.98 13.09 -2.91
C LYS A 79 -15.64 13.78 -3.12
N VAL A 80 -14.68 13.09 -3.74
CA VAL A 80 -13.34 13.64 -4.02
C VAL A 80 -13.37 14.41 -5.32
N ASN A 81 -12.81 15.62 -5.32
CA ASN A 81 -12.63 16.39 -6.55
C ASN A 81 -11.38 15.91 -7.31
N ILE A 82 -11.52 14.80 -8.01
CA ILE A 82 -10.43 14.11 -8.70
C ILE A 82 -9.87 14.92 -9.87
N ALA A 83 -10.67 15.82 -10.46
CA ALA A 83 -10.22 16.66 -11.57
C ALA A 83 -9.03 17.56 -11.21
N ASN A 84 -8.83 17.81 -9.92
CA ASN A 84 -7.75 18.62 -9.38
C ASN A 84 -6.75 17.80 -8.55
N SER A 85 -6.81 16.47 -8.61
CA SER A 85 -5.83 15.60 -7.97
C SER A 85 -4.67 15.28 -8.92
N ALA A 86 -3.57 14.78 -8.38
CA ALA A 86 -2.46 14.26 -9.19
C ALA A 86 -2.83 13.00 -10.01
N PHE A 87 -4.04 12.49 -9.83
CA PHE A 87 -4.55 11.34 -10.55
C PHE A 87 -5.39 11.75 -11.76
N SER A 88 -5.08 11.20 -12.93
CA SER A 88 -6.02 11.19 -14.04
C SER A 88 -6.96 9.99 -13.87
N TYR A 89 -8.21 10.27 -13.66
CA TYR A 89 -9.24 9.24 -13.44
C TYR A 89 -10.24 9.19 -14.60
N ALA A 90 -10.72 8.00 -14.94
CA ALA A 90 -11.91 7.86 -15.79
C ALA A 90 -13.15 8.39 -15.05
N LYS A 91 -13.94 9.22 -15.73
CA LYS A 91 -14.99 10.08 -15.12
C LYS A 91 -16.22 9.35 -14.55
N ASP A 92 -16.34 8.03 -14.65
CA ASP A 92 -17.60 7.30 -14.35
C ASP A 92 -17.57 6.52 -13.03
N LYS A 93 -16.99 7.13 -11.97
CA LYS A 93 -16.75 6.41 -10.71
C LYS A 93 -17.71 6.80 -9.58
N ASN A 94 -18.99 6.70 -9.85
CA ASN A 94 -20.01 6.74 -8.80
C ASN A 94 -19.98 5.40 -8.03
N ASN A 95 -19.80 5.47 -6.71
CA ASN A 95 -19.79 4.36 -5.75
C ASN A 95 -18.49 3.55 -5.61
N GLU A 96 -17.33 4.12 -5.87
CA GLU A 96 -16.05 3.50 -5.56
C GLU A 96 -15.51 4.02 -4.22
N VAL A 97 -14.84 3.12 -3.50
CA VAL A 97 -14.26 3.41 -2.18
C VAL A 97 -12.82 2.93 -2.14
N ILE A 98 -11.92 3.77 -1.63
CA ILE A 98 -10.57 3.35 -1.26
C ILE A 98 -10.55 3.14 0.25
N ILE A 99 -10.06 1.98 0.69
CA ILE A 99 -9.77 1.71 2.10
C ILE A 99 -8.25 1.67 2.25
N VAL A 100 -7.72 2.59 3.04
CA VAL A 100 -6.29 2.66 3.37
C VAL A 100 -6.10 2.14 4.78
N MET A 101 -5.24 1.17 4.95
CA MET A 101 -4.86 0.59 6.23
C MET A 101 -3.43 0.99 6.55
N ASP A 102 -3.18 1.39 7.78
CA ASP A 102 -1.83 1.66 8.27
C ASP A 102 -0.96 0.38 8.31
N TYR A 103 0.33 0.53 8.55
CA TYR A 103 1.27 -0.60 8.55
C TYR A 103 0.95 -1.58 9.67
N ALA A 104 0.84 -2.86 9.31
CA ALA A 104 0.88 -3.97 10.24
C ALA A 104 2.30 -4.55 10.29
N PHE A 105 2.68 -5.19 11.37
CA PHE A 105 4.03 -5.73 11.57
C PHE A 105 4.03 -7.27 11.51
N GLY A 106 4.90 -7.83 10.64
CA GLY A 106 5.12 -9.27 10.56
C GLY A 106 3.82 -10.05 10.35
N GLU A 107 3.58 -11.06 11.18
CA GLU A 107 2.40 -11.93 11.09
C GLU A 107 1.06 -11.20 11.28
N GLN A 108 1.05 -10.08 12.01
CA GLN A 108 -0.14 -9.23 12.14
C GLN A 108 -0.66 -8.76 10.77
N ALA A 109 0.22 -8.65 9.77
CA ALA A 109 -0.15 -8.29 8.40
C ALA A 109 -1.11 -9.32 7.77
N PHE A 110 -0.91 -10.62 8.06
CA PHE A 110 -1.84 -11.67 7.62
C PHE A 110 -3.21 -11.48 8.27
N GLU A 111 -3.25 -11.33 9.59
CA GLU A 111 -4.50 -11.25 10.35
C GLU A 111 -5.31 -10.00 9.96
N ALA A 112 -4.66 -8.84 9.87
CA ALA A 112 -5.31 -7.60 9.49
C ALA A 112 -5.87 -7.66 8.06
N MET A 113 -5.11 -8.17 7.10
CA MET A 113 -5.56 -8.30 5.72
C MET A 113 -6.66 -9.37 5.59
N ASP A 114 -6.53 -10.51 6.26
CA ASP A 114 -7.55 -11.56 6.26
C ASP A 114 -8.89 -11.00 6.78
N GLU A 115 -8.87 -10.27 7.90
CA GLU A 115 -10.07 -9.64 8.46
C GLU A 115 -10.67 -8.59 7.49
N LEU A 116 -9.82 -7.78 6.89
CA LEU A 116 -10.24 -6.74 5.95
C LEU A 116 -10.89 -7.30 4.68
N LEU A 117 -10.56 -8.53 4.29
CA LEU A 117 -11.08 -9.18 3.09
C LEU A 117 -12.28 -10.10 3.36
N LYS A 118 -12.67 -10.31 4.61
CA LYS A 118 -13.83 -11.12 4.97
C LYS A 118 -15.14 -10.49 4.50
N PRO A 119 -16.16 -11.30 4.21
CA PRO A 119 -17.53 -10.83 4.03
C PRO A 119 -18.03 -10.15 5.31
N TYR A 120 -18.61 -9.00 5.12
CA TYR A 120 -19.22 -8.21 6.17
C TYR A 120 -20.60 -8.76 6.54
N LYS A 121 -20.95 -8.79 7.83
CA LYS A 121 -22.24 -9.29 8.32
C LYS A 121 -23.06 -8.16 8.94
N VAL A 122 -24.36 -8.11 8.57
CA VAL A 122 -25.38 -7.33 9.27
C VAL A 122 -26.52 -8.28 9.65
N GLY A 123 -26.67 -8.55 10.92
CA GLY A 123 -27.55 -9.61 11.38
C GLY A 123 -27.15 -10.96 10.76
N ASP A 124 -28.07 -11.64 10.11
CA ASP A 124 -27.84 -12.93 9.45
C ASP A 124 -27.39 -12.81 7.98
N VAL A 125 -27.37 -11.60 7.44
CA VAL A 125 -27.03 -11.34 6.03
C VAL A 125 -25.53 -11.09 5.88
N LYS A 126 -24.91 -11.83 4.96
CA LYS A 126 -23.50 -11.66 4.58
C LYS A 126 -23.40 -10.87 3.28
N PHE A 127 -22.55 -9.84 3.29
CA PHE A 127 -22.23 -9.03 2.12
C PHE A 127 -20.77 -9.23 1.73
N LYS A 128 -20.52 -9.68 0.50
CA LYS A 128 -19.18 -9.68 -0.06
C LYS A 128 -18.85 -8.27 -0.56
N MET A 129 -17.66 -7.80 -0.24
CA MET A 129 -17.14 -6.59 -0.86
C MET A 129 -16.64 -6.90 -2.26
N ASN A 130 -16.94 -6.04 -3.23
CA ASN A 130 -16.41 -6.15 -4.58
C ASN A 130 -15.01 -5.53 -4.63
N VAL A 131 -14.02 -6.25 -4.08
CA VAL A 131 -12.63 -5.80 -4.05
C VAL A 131 -12.03 -5.93 -5.44
N LYS A 132 -11.68 -4.82 -6.07
CA LYS A 132 -11.09 -4.75 -7.40
C LYS A 132 -9.58 -4.89 -7.40
N SER A 133 -8.94 -4.26 -6.43
CA SER A 133 -7.49 -4.36 -6.28
C SER A 133 -7.05 -4.26 -4.83
N VAL A 134 -5.89 -4.83 -4.56
CA VAL A 134 -5.13 -4.65 -3.32
C VAL A 134 -3.76 -4.12 -3.68
N ALA A 135 -3.40 -2.95 -3.15
CA ALA A 135 -2.09 -2.36 -3.37
C ALA A 135 -1.34 -2.25 -2.03
N ILE A 136 -0.11 -2.71 -2.03
CA ILE A 136 0.80 -2.64 -0.89
C ILE A 136 2.01 -1.80 -1.32
N MET A 137 2.27 -0.75 -0.56
CA MET A 137 3.44 0.10 -0.72
C MET A 137 4.17 0.16 0.61
N GLY A 138 5.44 -0.19 0.60
CA GLY A 138 6.25 -0.25 1.80
C GLY A 138 7.69 0.19 1.57
N LYS A 139 8.47 0.14 2.63
CA LYS A 139 9.93 0.27 2.57
C LYS A 139 10.55 -1.11 2.73
N ALA A 140 11.71 -1.31 2.10
CA ALA A 140 12.44 -2.56 2.19
C ALA A 140 13.96 -2.32 2.11
N GLY A 141 14.73 -3.28 2.56
CA GLY A 141 16.18 -3.33 2.29
C GLY A 141 16.41 -3.82 0.86
N ILE A 142 17.20 -3.09 0.09
CA ILE A 142 17.54 -3.48 -1.28
C ILE A 142 18.84 -4.28 -1.30
N LEU A 143 18.89 -5.34 -2.13
CA LEU A 143 20.10 -6.17 -2.31
C LEU A 143 20.93 -5.72 -3.51
N GLU A 144 20.28 -5.08 -4.49
CA GLU A 144 20.92 -4.47 -5.66
C GLU A 144 20.35 -3.06 -5.85
N GLY A 145 21.19 -2.07 -6.07
CA GLY A 145 20.76 -0.67 -6.21
C GLY A 145 21.15 0.18 -5.02
N ILE A 146 20.48 1.32 -4.89
CA ILE A 146 20.77 2.33 -3.87
C ILE A 146 19.49 2.78 -3.16
N LYS A 147 19.67 3.45 -2.03
CA LYS A 147 18.56 4.06 -1.28
C LYS A 147 17.73 5.01 -2.16
N GLY A 148 16.43 4.84 -2.12
CA GLY A 148 15.46 5.58 -2.92
C GLY A 148 15.01 4.85 -4.20
N ASP A 149 15.72 3.81 -4.63
CA ASP A 149 15.29 2.99 -5.76
C ASP A 149 13.99 2.21 -5.45
N ILE A 150 13.34 1.75 -6.49
CA ILE A 150 12.05 1.05 -6.42
C ILE A 150 12.24 -0.44 -6.69
N MET A 151 11.58 -1.26 -5.88
CA MET A 151 11.49 -2.70 -6.06
C MET A 151 10.05 -3.12 -6.34
N ILE A 152 9.84 -3.86 -7.43
CA ILE A 152 8.55 -4.42 -7.84
C ILE A 152 8.61 -5.92 -7.59
N ALA A 153 7.81 -6.39 -6.63
CA ALA A 153 7.81 -7.79 -6.25
C ALA A 153 7.10 -8.66 -7.30
N THR A 154 7.74 -9.76 -7.71
CA THR A 154 7.12 -10.81 -8.54
C THR A 154 6.74 -12.04 -7.73
N ALA A 155 7.31 -12.18 -6.54
CA ALA A 155 7.00 -13.21 -5.56
C ALA A 155 7.40 -12.74 -4.17
N HIS A 156 6.79 -13.34 -3.15
CA HIS A 156 7.26 -13.25 -1.76
C HIS A 156 7.62 -14.64 -1.25
N VAL A 157 8.77 -14.75 -0.65
CA VAL A 157 9.32 -15.99 -0.10
C VAL A 157 9.55 -15.80 1.39
N PHE A 158 9.04 -16.72 2.22
CA PHE A 158 9.32 -16.68 3.64
C PHE A 158 10.73 -17.18 3.95
N GLU A 159 11.44 -16.46 4.80
CA GLU A 159 12.72 -16.90 5.34
C GLU A 159 12.55 -18.21 6.12
N GLY A 160 13.41 -19.18 5.81
CA GLY A 160 13.47 -20.46 6.54
C GLY A 160 12.31 -21.42 6.30
N THR A 161 11.42 -21.14 5.37
CA THR A 161 10.34 -22.04 4.95
C THR A 161 10.37 -22.33 3.46
N THR A 162 9.54 -23.27 3.01
CA THR A 162 9.33 -23.57 1.57
C THR A 162 8.15 -22.78 0.99
N ASP A 163 7.54 -21.90 1.78
CA ASP A 163 6.33 -21.18 1.36
C ASP A 163 6.70 -20.01 0.43
N ASN A 164 6.27 -20.15 -0.81
CA ASN A 164 6.48 -19.15 -1.86
C ASN A 164 5.12 -18.68 -2.38
N TYR A 165 4.95 -17.38 -2.45
CA TYR A 165 3.74 -16.74 -2.95
C TYR A 165 4.08 -15.99 -4.25
N VAL A 166 3.92 -16.68 -5.38
CA VAL A 166 4.04 -16.11 -6.73
C VAL A 166 2.70 -15.47 -7.10
N PHE A 167 2.76 -14.32 -7.74
CA PHE A 167 1.60 -13.57 -8.21
C PHE A 167 1.97 -12.71 -9.42
N ASP A 168 0.96 -12.33 -10.19
CA ASP A 168 1.10 -11.35 -11.26
C ASP A 168 0.93 -9.95 -10.64
N ASN A 169 2.01 -9.18 -10.62
CA ASN A 169 1.98 -7.80 -10.17
C ASN A 169 1.48 -6.93 -11.31
N GLU A 170 0.46 -6.11 -11.06
CA GLU A 170 -0.05 -5.16 -12.07
C GLU A 170 0.92 -4.00 -12.36
N LEU A 171 1.92 -3.79 -11.48
CA LEU A 171 2.98 -2.79 -11.67
C LEU A 171 4.17 -3.43 -12.39
N THR A 172 4.79 -2.65 -13.26
CA THR A 172 5.99 -3.01 -14.02
C THR A 172 7.03 -1.88 -13.91
N ALA A 173 8.27 -2.13 -14.31
CA ALA A 173 9.30 -1.10 -14.37
C ALA A 173 8.90 0.09 -15.27
N ALA A 174 8.12 -0.17 -16.32
CA ALA A 174 7.64 0.86 -17.24
C ALA A 174 6.77 1.94 -16.54
N ASP A 175 6.07 1.58 -15.46
CA ASP A 175 5.24 2.52 -14.70
C ASP A 175 6.08 3.60 -13.96
N PHE A 176 7.38 3.37 -13.82
CA PHE A 176 8.33 4.25 -13.11
C PHE A 176 9.38 4.88 -14.04
N GLU A 177 9.29 4.68 -15.35
CA GLU A 177 10.21 5.26 -16.31
C GLU A 177 10.21 6.79 -16.25
N GLY A 178 11.38 7.40 -16.46
CA GLY A 178 11.54 8.86 -16.49
C GLY A 178 11.58 9.55 -15.13
N GLN A 179 11.47 8.82 -14.03
CA GLN A 179 11.52 9.38 -12.67
C GLN A 179 12.96 9.55 -12.13
N GLY A 180 13.96 9.06 -12.87
CA GLY A 180 15.37 9.14 -12.44
C GLY A 180 15.73 8.19 -11.30
N LEU A 181 14.91 7.18 -11.05
CA LEU A 181 15.10 6.14 -10.04
C LEU A 181 15.51 4.83 -10.70
N GLY A 182 16.32 4.03 -10.01
CA GLY A 182 16.52 2.63 -10.35
C GLY A 182 15.25 1.83 -10.05
N VAL A 183 14.87 0.92 -10.95
CA VAL A 183 13.71 0.05 -10.76
C VAL A 183 14.12 -1.39 -10.95
N TYR A 184 13.85 -2.23 -9.98
CA TYR A 184 14.23 -3.64 -9.95
C TYR A 184 12.96 -4.49 -9.83
N GLU A 185 12.87 -5.52 -10.67
CA GLU A 185 11.77 -6.49 -10.62
C GLU A 185 12.32 -7.85 -10.20
N GLY A 186 11.68 -8.49 -9.22
CA GLY A 186 12.10 -9.80 -8.77
C GLY A 186 11.45 -10.26 -7.47
N PRO A 187 11.88 -11.44 -6.97
CA PRO A 187 11.41 -11.96 -5.71
C PRO A 187 11.87 -11.10 -4.52
N MET A 188 10.98 -10.97 -3.54
CA MET A 188 11.26 -10.37 -2.23
C MET A 188 11.29 -11.47 -1.16
N ILE A 189 12.18 -11.35 -0.19
CA ILE A 189 12.23 -12.26 0.96
C ILE A 189 11.53 -11.58 2.15
N SER A 190 10.50 -12.22 2.69
CA SER A 190 9.90 -11.82 3.96
C SER A 190 10.69 -12.44 5.10
N VAL A 191 11.46 -11.63 5.79
CA VAL A 191 12.39 -12.06 6.84
C VAL A 191 11.78 -11.91 8.23
N LEU A 192 12.33 -12.68 9.17
CA LEU A 192 11.97 -12.62 10.58
C LEU A 192 12.89 -11.60 11.30
N GLY A 193 12.49 -10.34 11.27
CA GLY A 193 13.04 -9.25 12.09
C GLY A 193 14.55 -9.04 12.03
N THR A 194 15.31 -9.78 12.81
CA THR A 194 16.75 -9.57 13.00
C THR A 194 17.62 -9.93 11.79
N SER A 195 17.10 -10.67 10.83
CA SER A 195 17.83 -11.07 9.63
C SER A 195 18.25 -9.86 8.78
N LEU A 196 17.48 -8.77 8.79
CA LEU A 196 17.80 -7.51 8.10
C LEU A 196 19.10 -6.85 8.55
N GLN A 197 19.59 -7.18 9.74
CA GLN A 197 20.79 -6.58 10.34
C GLN A 197 22.02 -7.49 10.22
N ASN A 198 21.88 -8.69 9.68
CA ASN A 198 22.95 -9.67 9.57
C ASN A 198 23.55 -9.66 8.16
N LYS A 199 24.79 -9.16 8.02
CA LYS A 199 25.47 -9.06 6.75
C LYS A 199 25.64 -10.41 6.03
N ASP A 200 25.92 -11.49 6.76
CA ASP A 200 26.10 -12.81 6.18
C ASP A 200 24.78 -13.36 5.61
N VAL A 201 23.66 -13.04 6.25
CA VAL A 201 22.32 -13.38 5.77
C VAL A 201 21.98 -12.59 4.51
N LEU A 202 22.32 -11.31 4.46
CA LEU A 202 22.11 -10.47 3.27
C LEU A 202 22.94 -11.00 2.08
N GLU A 203 24.21 -11.34 2.30
CA GLU A 203 25.08 -11.95 1.27
C GLU A 203 24.54 -13.30 0.82
N TYR A 204 24.02 -14.12 1.73
CA TYR A 204 23.39 -15.39 1.39
C TYR A 204 22.19 -15.19 0.46
N PHE A 205 21.28 -14.29 0.78
CA PHE A 205 20.09 -14.04 -0.06
C PHE A 205 20.45 -13.43 -1.40
N LYS A 206 21.42 -12.52 -1.46
CA LYS A 206 21.92 -11.94 -2.69
C LYS A 206 22.50 -12.99 -3.65
N ASN A 207 23.18 -14.00 -3.11
CA ASN A 207 23.83 -15.05 -3.89
C ASN A 207 22.98 -16.33 -4.01
N SER A 208 21.77 -16.32 -3.46
CA SER A 208 20.88 -17.48 -3.51
C SER A 208 20.30 -17.71 -4.90
N SER A 209 19.85 -18.94 -5.15
CA SER A 209 19.16 -19.30 -6.40
C SER A 209 17.84 -18.54 -6.62
N PHE A 210 17.32 -17.88 -5.60
CA PHE A 210 16.10 -17.08 -5.69
C PHE A 210 16.29 -15.75 -6.40
N GLN A 211 17.56 -15.28 -6.52
CA GLN A 211 17.86 -13.97 -7.10
C GLN A 211 16.97 -12.85 -6.51
N ALA A 212 16.84 -12.85 -5.18
CA ALA A 212 16.04 -11.87 -4.48
C ALA A 212 16.57 -10.45 -4.70
N ILE A 213 15.67 -9.51 -4.93
CA ILE A 213 16.01 -8.09 -5.13
C ILE A 213 15.98 -7.29 -3.84
N GLY A 214 15.25 -7.76 -2.82
CA GLY A 214 15.14 -7.06 -1.55
C GLY A 214 14.55 -7.91 -0.44
N LEU A 215 14.56 -7.32 0.75
CA LEU A 215 14.12 -7.94 1.99
C LEU A 215 13.08 -7.02 2.67
N GLU A 216 11.98 -7.60 3.12
CA GLU A 216 10.92 -6.95 3.87
C GLU A 216 10.37 -7.91 4.93
N MET A 217 9.34 -7.54 5.68
CA MET A 217 8.87 -8.34 6.82
C MET A 217 7.40 -8.76 6.74
N GLU A 218 6.63 -8.24 5.79
CA GLU A 218 5.17 -8.36 5.76
C GLU A 218 4.59 -8.87 4.43
N GLY A 219 5.32 -8.76 3.33
CA GLY A 219 4.80 -8.99 1.98
C GLY A 219 4.24 -10.39 1.78
N ALA A 220 4.94 -11.43 2.25
CA ALA A 220 4.45 -12.81 2.18
C ALA A 220 3.19 -13.02 3.05
N HIS A 221 3.09 -12.34 4.18
CA HIS A 221 1.90 -12.40 5.06
C HIS A 221 0.68 -11.78 4.36
N TYR A 222 0.83 -10.60 3.75
CA TYR A 222 -0.24 -9.99 2.96
C TYR A 222 -0.65 -10.87 1.79
N GLN A 223 0.32 -11.36 1.02
CA GLN A 223 0.04 -12.18 -0.17
C GLN A 223 -0.64 -13.50 0.19
N LYS A 224 -0.25 -14.13 1.29
CA LYS A 224 -0.92 -15.31 1.85
C LYS A 224 -2.39 -15.02 2.15
N ALA A 225 -2.68 -13.90 2.84
CA ALA A 225 -4.05 -13.52 3.16
C ALA A 225 -4.90 -13.28 1.90
N ILE A 226 -4.35 -12.57 0.91
CA ILE A 226 -5.01 -12.31 -0.37
C ILE A 226 -5.32 -13.61 -1.11
N GLN A 227 -4.35 -14.54 -1.19
CA GLN A 227 -4.56 -15.83 -1.86
C GLN A 227 -5.57 -16.72 -1.13
N VAL A 228 -5.54 -16.72 0.20
CA VAL A 228 -6.54 -17.45 1.01
C VAL A 228 -7.93 -16.86 0.77
N ALA A 229 -8.08 -15.55 0.78
CA ALA A 229 -9.36 -14.89 0.59
C ALA A 229 -9.92 -15.08 -0.84
N SER A 230 -9.06 -15.00 -1.86
CA SER A 230 -9.46 -15.10 -3.26
C SER A 230 -9.60 -16.54 -3.76
N LYS A 231 -8.55 -17.36 -3.58
CA LYS A 231 -8.45 -18.68 -4.20
C LYS A 231 -9.03 -19.82 -3.36
N ILE A 232 -9.03 -19.68 -2.02
CA ILE A 232 -9.45 -20.76 -1.11
C ILE A 232 -10.85 -20.49 -0.55
N ARG A 233 -11.05 -19.34 0.09
CA ARG A 233 -12.33 -19.00 0.75
C ARG A 233 -13.34 -18.33 -0.17
N HIS A 234 -12.91 -17.83 -1.32
CA HIS A 234 -13.73 -17.08 -2.29
C HIS A 234 -14.49 -15.90 -1.66
N HIS A 235 -13.85 -15.23 -0.70
CA HIS A 235 -14.38 -14.03 -0.06
C HIS A 235 -14.35 -12.83 -1.00
N ILE A 236 -13.33 -12.76 -1.87
CA ILE A 236 -13.15 -11.77 -2.93
C ILE A 236 -13.00 -12.48 -4.27
N ASP A 237 -12.92 -11.72 -5.36
CA ASP A 237 -12.72 -12.27 -6.69
C ASP A 237 -11.36 -12.99 -6.78
N LYS A 238 -11.32 -14.13 -7.50
CA LYS A 238 -10.10 -14.88 -7.75
C LYS A 238 -9.09 -14.11 -8.59
N ASP A 239 -9.59 -13.21 -9.46
CA ASP A 239 -8.82 -12.39 -10.38
C ASP A 239 -8.60 -10.96 -9.83
N VAL A 240 -8.65 -10.79 -8.50
CA VAL A 240 -8.33 -9.52 -7.84
C VAL A 240 -6.94 -9.04 -8.25
N LYS A 241 -6.84 -7.79 -8.67
CA LYS A 241 -5.57 -7.18 -9.07
C LYS A 241 -4.71 -6.92 -7.84
N VAL A 242 -3.42 -7.24 -7.95
CA VAL A 242 -2.47 -7.07 -6.86
C VAL A 242 -1.32 -6.17 -7.31
N MET A 243 -0.94 -5.22 -6.47
CA MET A 243 0.13 -4.28 -6.74
C MET A 243 1.07 -4.20 -5.53
N TYR A 244 2.34 -4.51 -5.74
CA TYR A 244 3.38 -4.37 -4.72
C TYR A 244 4.52 -3.51 -5.24
N ALA A 245 4.79 -2.43 -4.53
CA ALA A 245 5.96 -1.60 -4.76
C ALA A 245 6.64 -1.27 -3.43
N TYR A 246 7.95 -1.40 -3.39
CA TYR A 246 8.76 -1.04 -2.23
C TYR A 246 9.79 -0.01 -2.64
N TYR A 247 10.06 0.95 -1.76
CA TYR A 247 11.19 1.84 -1.92
C TYR A 247 12.34 1.42 -1.03
N ALA A 248 13.55 1.53 -1.55
CA ALA A 248 14.76 1.19 -0.81
C ALA A 248 15.00 2.20 0.32
N SER A 249 14.99 1.74 1.57
CA SER A 249 15.27 2.56 2.74
C SER A 249 16.72 2.44 3.21
N ASP A 250 17.34 1.29 2.93
CA ASP A 250 18.70 0.93 3.34
C ASP A 250 19.41 0.19 2.22
#